data_4ad4b1e269d99e15ad22198b585ffa33
#
_entry.id   4ad4b1e269d99e15ad22198b585ffa33
#
_cell.length_a   1.000
_cell.length_b   1.000
_cell.length_c   1.000
_cell.angle_alpha   90.00
_cell.angle_beta   90.00
_cell.angle_gamma   90.00
#
_symmetry.space_group_name_H-M   'P 1'
#
loop_
_entity.id
_entity.type
_entity.pdbx_description
1 polymer ?
#
loop_
_entity_poly.entity_id
_entity_poly.type
_entity_poly.pdbx_seq_one_letter_code
_entity_poly.pdbx_strand_id
1 'polypeptide(L)'
;MNAIVANSEDPKQYGNLFDTVSVCLSKGLGAPMGTVLMGKASLMKNAIRVRKVLGGGMRQVGFMAAAGLYAMEHQVLRLEDDHTKASQIATLLQSLPYIKKVAPTQTNIVIFYIQEGLNQDDFINALAAKNIRISDMGQGKLRVVTHHDYTAKMHSKFLDTLSSYTH
;
A
#
# COMPACT_ATOMS: atom_id res chain seq x y z
N MET A 1 2.56 -9.04 0.47
CA MET A 1 3.35 -9.02 -0.79
C MET A 1 4.39 -7.90 -0.80
N ASN A 2 4.06 -6.63 -0.51
CA ASN A 2 5.06 -5.54 -0.54
C ASN A 2 6.36 -5.85 0.22
N ALA A 3 6.29 -6.34 1.47
CA ALA A 3 7.49 -6.68 2.24
C ALA A 3 8.31 -7.82 1.60
N ILE A 4 7.63 -8.84 1.08
CA ILE A 4 8.27 -9.97 0.39
C ILE A 4 9.06 -9.47 -0.83
N VAL A 5 8.45 -8.61 -1.65
CA VAL A 5 9.12 -8.05 -2.84
C VAL A 5 10.27 -7.13 -2.42
N ALA A 6 10.05 -6.24 -1.44
CA ALA A 6 11.09 -5.31 -0.97
C ALA A 6 12.33 -6.00 -0.41
N ASN A 7 12.15 -7.17 0.22
CA ASN A 7 13.26 -7.94 0.80
C ASN A 7 13.76 -9.07 -0.10
N SER A 8 13.18 -9.25 -1.30
CA SER A 8 13.48 -10.37 -2.21
C SER A 8 13.35 -11.74 -1.53
N GLU A 9 12.30 -11.90 -0.70
CA GLU A 9 12.07 -13.12 0.08
C GLU A 9 11.28 -14.17 -0.71
N ASP A 10 11.55 -15.45 -0.47
CA ASP A 10 10.68 -16.54 -0.97
C ASP A 10 9.37 -16.56 -0.17
N PRO A 11 8.20 -16.32 -0.80
CA PRO A 11 6.93 -16.35 -0.12
C PRO A 11 6.59 -17.72 0.52
N LYS A 12 7.20 -18.81 0.06
CA LYS A 12 6.97 -20.16 0.62
C LYS A 12 7.44 -20.31 2.05
N GLN A 13 8.44 -19.53 2.48
CA GLN A 13 8.91 -19.57 3.87
C GLN A 13 7.80 -19.25 4.89
N TYR A 14 6.87 -18.35 4.54
CA TYR A 14 5.74 -18.00 5.41
C TYR A 14 4.78 -19.17 5.63
N GLY A 15 4.59 -20.02 4.63
CA GLY A 15 3.80 -21.24 4.76
C GLY A 15 4.39 -22.27 5.72
N ASN A 16 5.70 -22.21 5.96
CA ASN A 16 6.39 -23.09 6.92
C ASN A 16 6.35 -22.55 8.36
N LEU A 17 6.17 -21.23 8.51
CA LEU A 17 6.18 -20.55 9.81
C LEU A 17 4.79 -20.47 10.46
N PHE A 18 3.72 -20.48 9.64
CA PHE A 18 2.36 -20.24 10.11
C PHE A 18 1.40 -21.37 9.69
N ASP A 19 0.43 -21.67 10.54
CA ASP A 19 -0.62 -22.65 10.23
C ASP A 19 -1.53 -22.17 9.08
N THR A 20 -1.77 -20.86 9.03
CA THR A 20 -2.51 -20.21 7.95
C THR A 20 -1.91 -18.85 7.59
N VAL A 21 -1.97 -18.51 6.32
CA VAL A 21 -1.54 -17.21 5.79
C VAL A 21 -2.69 -16.60 4.98
N SER A 22 -2.99 -15.33 5.24
CA SER A 22 -4.02 -14.58 4.54
C SER A 22 -3.37 -13.50 3.65
N VAL A 23 -3.69 -13.51 2.36
CA VAL A 23 -3.16 -12.54 1.39
C VAL A 23 -4.30 -11.75 0.77
N CYS A 24 -4.32 -10.44 1.03
CA CYS A 24 -5.23 -9.51 0.34
C CYS A 24 -4.83 -9.36 -1.12
N LEU A 25 -5.78 -9.58 -2.03
CA LEU A 25 -5.60 -9.36 -3.46
C LEU A 25 -5.98 -7.93 -3.89
N SER A 26 -6.86 -7.26 -3.13
CA SER A 26 -7.45 -5.96 -3.45
C SER A 26 -6.67 -4.74 -2.95
N LYS A 27 -5.41 -4.91 -2.57
CA LYS A 27 -4.51 -3.82 -2.16
C LYS A 27 -3.44 -3.60 -3.23
N GLY A 28 -2.16 -3.67 -2.90
CA GLY A 28 -1.06 -3.48 -3.85
C GLY A 28 -1.10 -4.36 -5.09
N LEU A 29 -1.73 -5.53 -5.00
CA LEU A 29 -1.92 -6.42 -6.16
C LEU A 29 -3.01 -5.96 -7.12
N GLY A 30 -3.85 -5.00 -6.76
CA GLY A 30 -4.79 -4.34 -7.67
C GLY A 30 -5.97 -5.18 -8.15
N ALA A 31 -6.24 -6.35 -7.56
CA ALA A 31 -7.47 -7.08 -7.87
C ALA A 31 -8.70 -6.31 -7.34
N PRO A 32 -9.87 -6.41 -7.99
CA PRO A 32 -11.05 -5.63 -7.62
C PRO A 32 -11.55 -5.97 -6.20
N MET A 33 -11.34 -7.20 -5.74
CA MET A 33 -11.68 -7.66 -4.40
C MET A 33 -11.03 -9.00 -4.09
N GLY A 34 -11.05 -9.40 -2.83
CA GLY A 34 -10.74 -10.76 -2.41
C GLY A 34 -9.53 -10.86 -1.49
N THR A 35 -9.53 -11.96 -0.78
CA THR A 35 -8.46 -12.44 0.09
C THR A 35 -8.32 -13.92 -0.10
N VAL A 36 -7.10 -14.41 -0.28
CA VAL A 36 -6.80 -15.84 -0.31
C VAL A 36 -6.31 -16.27 1.05
N LEU A 37 -6.98 -17.26 1.64
CA LEU A 37 -6.52 -17.96 2.83
C LEU A 37 -5.82 -19.24 2.39
N MET A 38 -4.60 -19.45 2.86
CA MET A 38 -3.77 -20.60 2.56
C MET A 38 -3.39 -21.33 3.85
N GLY A 39 -3.18 -22.64 3.77
CA GLY A 39 -2.76 -23.47 4.89
C GLY A 39 -2.83 -24.95 4.56
N LYS A 40 -2.65 -25.82 5.56
CA LYS A 40 -2.74 -27.27 5.38
C LYS A 40 -4.12 -27.66 4.85
N ALA A 41 -4.19 -28.64 3.95
CA ALA A 41 -5.44 -29.09 3.30
C ALA A 41 -6.56 -29.45 4.31
N SER A 42 -6.21 -30.06 5.45
CA SER A 42 -7.14 -30.38 6.52
C SER A 42 -7.83 -29.14 7.13
N LEU A 43 -7.06 -28.06 7.33
CA LEU A 43 -7.59 -26.78 7.82
C LEU A 43 -8.45 -26.10 6.75
N MET A 44 -8.02 -26.10 5.48
CA MET A 44 -8.76 -25.47 4.39
C MET A 44 -10.13 -26.12 4.15
N LYS A 45 -10.25 -27.45 4.34
CA LYS A 45 -11.54 -28.13 4.27
C LYS A 45 -12.55 -27.57 5.28
N ASN A 46 -12.12 -27.29 6.50
CA ASN A 46 -12.97 -26.68 7.54
C ASN A 46 -13.20 -25.18 7.26
N ALA A 47 -12.19 -24.47 6.79
CA ALA A 47 -12.27 -23.04 6.48
C ALA A 47 -13.33 -22.74 5.42
N ILE A 48 -13.53 -23.60 4.41
CA ILE A 48 -14.58 -23.45 3.40
C ILE A 48 -15.97 -23.43 4.05
N ARG A 49 -16.23 -24.32 5.03
CA ARG A 49 -17.49 -24.33 5.77
C ARG A 49 -17.67 -23.08 6.61
N VAL A 50 -16.64 -22.69 7.36
CA VAL A 50 -16.66 -21.48 8.20
C VAL A 50 -16.91 -20.24 7.34
N ARG A 51 -16.23 -20.12 6.20
CA ARG A 51 -16.46 -19.03 5.24
C ARG A 51 -17.94 -18.93 4.84
N LYS A 52 -18.58 -20.07 4.56
CA LYS A 52 -20.00 -20.09 4.17
C LYS A 52 -20.91 -19.66 5.31
N VAL A 53 -20.66 -20.15 6.52
CA VAL A 53 -21.42 -19.80 7.73
C VAL A 53 -21.34 -18.29 8.02
N LEU A 54 -20.17 -17.70 7.83
CA LEU A 54 -19.92 -16.27 8.04
C LEU A 54 -20.35 -15.38 6.85
N GLY A 55 -21.07 -15.92 5.87
CA GLY A 55 -21.57 -15.15 4.70
C GLY A 55 -20.57 -14.92 3.58
N GLY A 56 -19.34 -15.44 3.66
CA GLY A 56 -18.31 -15.27 2.65
C GLY A 56 -18.40 -16.24 1.46
N GLY A 57 -19.44 -17.03 1.35
CA GLY A 57 -19.67 -17.98 0.27
C GLY A 57 -20.31 -17.33 -0.97
N MET A 58 -19.52 -16.57 -1.72
CA MET A 58 -19.96 -15.90 -2.93
C MET A 58 -20.25 -16.89 -4.07
N ARG A 59 -21.39 -16.71 -4.77
CA ARG A 59 -21.68 -17.40 -6.04
C ARG A 59 -20.91 -16.71 -7.17
N GLN A 60 -20.64 -17.45 -8.26
CA GLN A 60 -19.88 -16.96 -9.42
C GLN A 60 -18.51 -16.33 -9.06
N VAL A 61 -17.90 -16.77 -7.98
CA VAL A 61 -16.61 -16.27 -7.49
C VAL A 61 -15.47 -16.48 -8.48
N GLY A 62 -15.67 -17.33 -9.50
CA GLY A 62 -14.70 -17.57 -10.57
C GLY A 62 -14.25 -16.30 -11.29
N PHE A 63 -15.12 -15.30 -11.47
CA PHE A 63 -14.74 -13.99 -12.04
C PHE A 63 -13.72 -13.27 -11.15
N MET A 64 -13.93 -13.28 -9.84
CA MET A 64 -13.01 -12.67 -8.88
C MET A 64 -11.72 -13.48 -8.75
N ALA A 65 -11.83 -14.81 -8.83
CA ALA A 65 -10.66 -15.70 -8.80
C ALA A 65 -9.77 -15.48 -10.04
N ALA A 66 -10.36 -15.30 -11.23
CA ALA A 66 -9.62 -14.99 -12.45
C ALA A 66 -8.87 -13.66 -12.34
N ALA A 67 -9.51 -12.61 -11.80
CA ALA A 67 -8.85 -11.34 -11.52
C ALA A 67 -7.72 -11.50 -10.47
N GLY A 68 -7.91 -12.34 -9.46
CA GLY A 68 -6.89 -12.66 -8.47
C GLY A 68 -5.70 -13.42 -9.05
N LEU A 69 -5.93 -14.38 -9.96
CA LEU A 69 -4.86 -15.08 -10.68
C LEU A 69 -4.05 -14.10 -11.53
N TYR A 70 -4.72 -13.27 -12.34
CA TYR A 70 -4.06 -12.22 -13.10
C TYR A 70 -3.19 -11.32 -12.22
N ALA A 71 -3.71 -10.88 -11.07
CA ALA A 71 -2.97 -10.06 -10.13
C ALA A 71 -1.73 -10.76 -9.57
N MET A 72 -1.82 -12.04 -9.25
CA MET A 72 -0.67 -12.83 -8.76
C MET A 72 0.38 -13.06 -9.84
N GLU A 73 -0.02 -13.23 -11.09
CA GLU A 73 0.89 -13.48 -12.21
C GLU A 73 1.58 -12.21 -12.71
N HIS A 74 0.88 -11.06 -12.70
CA HIS A 74 1.34 -9.86 -13.39
C HIS A 74 1.64 -8.67 -12.47
N GLN A 75 1.12 -8.64 -11.24
CA GLN A 75 1.21 -7.46 -10.38
C GLN A 75 2.23 -7.58 -9.25
N VAL A 76 2.77 -8.77 -8.98
CA VAL A 76 3.71 -8.96 -7.85
C VAL A 76 5.00 -8.18 -8.08
N LEU A 77 5.67 -8.38 -9.19
CA LEU A 77 6.93 -7.69 -9.50
C LEU A 77 6.74 -6.19 -9.72
N ARG A 78 5.57 -5.77 -10.23
CA ARG A 78 5.23 -4.35 -10.40
C ARG A 78 5.26 -3.56 -9.07
N LEU A 79 5.16 -4.23 -7.93
CA LEU A 79 5.25 -3.55 -6.62
C LEU A 79 6.58 -2.81 -6.44
N GLU A 80 7.63 -3.18 -7.14
CA GLU A 80 8.92 -2.47 -7.15
C GLU A 80 8.78 -1.04 -7.67
N ASP A 81 7.89 -0.79 -8.64
CA ASP A 81 7.60 0.56 -9.14
C ASP A 81 6.99 1.44 -8.04
N ASP A 82 6.10 0.86 -7.24
CA ASP A 82 5.49 1.56 -6.11
C ASP A 82 6.54 1.89 -5.03
N HIS A 83 7.46 0.95 -4.75
CA HIS A 83 8.55 1.16 -3.80
C HIS A 83 9.53 2.23 -4.27
N THR A 84 9.87 2.23 -5.57
CA THR A 84 10.74 3.25 -6.17
C THR A 84 10.14 4.64 -6.03
N LYS A 85 8.87 4.81 -6.38
CA LYS A 85 8.18 6.10 -6.22
C LYS A 85 8.11 6.53 -4.75
N ALA A 86 7.82 5.61 -3.83
CA ALA A 86 7.79 5.89 -2.41
C ALA A 86 9.16 6.34 -1.88
N SER A 87 10.24 5.69 -2.31
CA SER A 87 11.61 6.07 -1.97
C SER A 87 11.96 7.48 -2.50
N GLN A 88 11.58 7.80 -3.72
CA GLN A 88 11.80 9.14 -4.30
C GLN A 88 11.05 10.22 -3.51
N ILE A 89 9.79 9.97 -3.13
CA ILE A 89 9.03 10.88 -2.27
C ILE A 89 9.72 11.06 -0.91
N ALA A 90 10.16 9.97 -0.28
CA ALA A 90 10.83 10.02 1.01
C ALA A 90 12.14 10.82 0.96
N THR A 91 12.94 10.61 -0.09
CA THR A 91 14.20 11.35 -0.33
C THR A 91 13.93 12.85 -0.49
N LEU A 92 12.93 13.22 -1.29
CA LEU A 92 12.56 14.63 -1.45
C LEU A 92 12.12 15.23 -0.11
N LEU A 93 11.18 14.57 0.59
CA LEU A 93 10.68 15.06 1.88
C LEU A 93 11.80 15.30 2.90
N GLN A 94 12.84 14.45 2.92
CA GLN A 94 14.01 14.63 3.81
C GLN A 94 14.80 15.90 3.53
N SER A 95 14.76 16.43 2.30
CA SER A 95 15.46 17.65 1.91
C SER A 95 14.67 18.93 2.13
N LEU A 96 13.37 18.83 2.45
CA LEU A 96 12.49 20.00 2.53
C LEU A 96 12.52 20.63 3.95
N PRO A 97 12.71 21.95 4.07
CA PRO A 97 12.93 22.61 5.36
C PRO A 97 11.69 22.56 6.28
N TYR A 98 10.52 22.42 5.74
CA TYR A 98 9.25 22.34 6.49
C TYR A 98 8.93 20.90 6.99
N ILE A 99 9.77 19.92 6.67
CA ILE A 99 9.63 18.54 7.14
C ILE A 99 10.52 18.31 8.37
N LYS A 100 9.91 17.89 9.47
CA LYS A 100 10.61 17.57 10.73
C LYS A 100 11.30 16.21 10.67
N LYS A 101 10.61 15.21 10.12
CA LYS A 101 11.08 13.82 10.12
C LYS A 101 10.37 13.01 9.04
N VAL A 102 11.09 12.11 8.41
CA VAL A 102 10.53 11.03 7.56
C VAL A 102 10.90 9.70 8.22
N ALA A 103 9.92 8.83 8.42
CA ALA A 103 10.17 7.48 8.92
C ALA A 103 10.87 6.63 7.83
N PRO A 104 11.63 5.59 8.22
CA PRO A 104 12.24 4.69 7.25
C PRO A 104 11.20 4.14 6.27
N THR A 105 11.41 4.38 4.97
CA THR A 105 10.53 3.94 3.89
C THR A 105 11.10 2.69 3.26
N GLN A 106 10.46 1.55 3.47
CA GLN A 106 10.93 0.24 3.01
C GLN A 106 10.06 -0.34 1.90
N THR A 107 8.82 0.15 1.78
CA THR A 107 7.84 -0.33 0.80
C THR A 107 7.13 0.86 0.14
N ASN A 108 5.88 0.73 -0.17
CA ASN A 108 5.04 1.73 -0.82
C ASN A 108 4.39 2.74 0.14
N ILE A 109 4.79 2.77 1.41
CA ILE A 109 4.21 3.65 2.44
C ILE A 109 5.28 4.64 2.91
N VAL A 110 4.99 5.93 2.79
CA VAL A 110 5.82 7.02 3.32
C VAL A 110 5.10 7.67 4.48
N ILE A 111 5.75 7.71 5.64
CA ILE A 111 5.25 8.37 6.84
C ILE A 111 6.19 9.51 7.18
N PHE A 112 5.64 10.70 7.39
CA PHE A 112 6.43 11.89 7.69
C PHE A 112 5.70 12.83 8.65
N TYR A 113 6.43 13.79 9.18
CA TYR A 113 5.97 14.80 10.12
C TYR A 113 6.44 16.17 9.63
N ILE A 114 5.59 17.18 9.70
CA ILE A 114 5.96 18.57 9.43
C ILE A 114 6.56 19.23 10.67
N GLN A 115 7.26 20.35 10.46
CA GLN A 115 7.89 21.11 11.53
C GLN A 115 6.86 21.62 12.55
N GLU A 116 7.30 21.74 13.81
CA GLU A 116 6.51 22.37 14.87
C GLU A 116 6.23 23.84 14.52
N GLY A 117 5.01 24.28 14.79
CA GLY A 117 4.56 25.62 14.42
C GLY A 117 3.88 25.72 13.06
N LEU A 118 3.98 24.71 12.21
CA LEU A 118 3.18 24.63 10.99
C LEU A 118 1.83 23.97 11.26
N ASN A 119 0.77 24.56 10.72
CA ASN A 119 -0.56 23.98 10.82
C ASN A 119 -0.68 22.80 9.83
N GLN A 120 -0.94 21.60 10.36
CA GLN A 120 -1.08 20.39 9.56
C GLN A 120 -2.29 20.43 8.62
N ASP A 121 -3.40 21.02 9.08
CA ASP A 121 -4.62 21.13 8.27
C ASP A 121 -4.39 22.08 7.09
N ASP A 122 -3.67 23.18 7.30
CA ASP A 122 -3.31 24.12 6.22
C ASP A 122 -2.44 23.44 5.17
N PHE A 123 -1.47 22.64 5.59
CA PHE A 123 -0.64 21.84 4.67
C PHE A 123 -1.48 20.85 3.87
N ILE A 124 -2.36 20.09 4.51
CA ILE A 124 -3.26 19.13 3.84
C ILE A 124 -4.18 19.86 2.86
N ASN A 125 -4.76 20.99 3.27
CA ASN A 125 -5.65 21.79 2.44
C ASN A 125 -4.91 22.40 1.23
N ALA A 126 -3.67 22.84 1.39
CA ALA A 126 -2.85 23.33 0.28
C ALA A 126 -2.59 22.25 -0.77
N LEU A 127 -2.31 21.02 -0.34
CA LEU A 127 -2.18 19.87 -1.24
C LEU A 127 -3.53 19.52 -1.90
N ALA A 128 -4.62 19.53 -1.13
CA ALA A 128 -5.97 19.25 -1.64
C ALA A 128 -6.40 20.26 -2.72
N ALA A 129 -6.05 21.54 -2.57
CA ALA A 129 -6.28 22.57 -3.58
C ALA A 129 -5.55 22.30 -4.92
N LYS A 130 -4.48 21.49 -4.90
CA LYS A 130 -3.79 20.98 -6.09
C LYS A 130 -4.30 19.61 -6.55
N ASN A 131 -5.43 19.15 -6.01
CA ASN A 131 -5.99 17.80 -6.22
C ASN A 131 -5.05 16.66 -5.78
N ILE A 132 -4.33 16.86 -4.68
CA ILE A 132 -3.47 15.86 -4.05
C ILE A 132 -4.06 15.57 -2.66
N ARG A 133 -4.39 14.31 -2.41
CA ARG A 133 -4.93 13.86 -1.13
C ARG A 133 -3.92 12.99 -0.40
N ILE A 134 -3.65 13.33 0.85
CA ILE A 134 -2.80 12.55 1.75
C ILE A 134 -3.62 12.16 3.00
N SER A 135 -3.16 11.18 3.75
CA SER A 135 -3.85 10.73 4.96
C SER A 135 -3.25 11.37 6.20
N ASP A 136 -4.09 11.96 7.02
CA ASP A 136 -3.79 12.23 8.42
C ASP A 136 -3.92 10.91 9.21
N MET A 137 -2.90 10.62 10.03
CA MET A 137 -2.85 9.44 10.90
C MET A 137 -3.02 9.82 12.38
N GLY A 138 -3.27 11.10 12.68
CA GLY A 138 -3.27 11.67 14.02
C GLY A 138 -1.86 11.89 14.60
N GLN A 139 -1.78 12.65 15.67
CA GLN A 139 -0.52 12.95 16.39
C GLN A 139 0.58 13.57 15.50
N GLY A 140 0.21 14.42 14.56
CA GLY A 140 1.14 15.07 13.63
C GLY A 140 1.72 14.14 12.55
N LYS A 141 1.20 12.94 12.41
CA LYS A 141 1.69 11.92 11.48
C LYS A 141 0.91 11.96 10.17
N LEU A 142 1.61 12.20 9.08
CA LEU A 142 1.07 12.18 7.72
C LEU A 142 1.53 10.94 6.96
N ARG A 143 0.69 10.42 6.08
CA ARG A 143 0.97 9.23 5.29
C ARG A 143 0.63 9.43 3.82
N VAL A 144 1.55 8.98 2.97
CA VAL A 144 1.36 8.80 1.53
C VAL A 144 1.53 7.32 1.19
N VAL A 145 0.74 6.84 0.24
CA VAL A 145 0.80 5.46 -0.25
C VAL A 145 0.86 5.48 -1.78
N THR A 146 1.88 4.88 -2.35
CA THR A 146 1.99 4.64 -3.79
C THR A 146 1.31 3.34 -4.16
N HIS A 147 0.68 3.28 -5.33
CA HIS A 147 -0.09 2.14 -5.79
C HIS A 147 -0.23 2.16 -7.32
N HIS A 148 -0.81 1.09 -7.90
CA HIS A 148 -0.96 0.91 -9.34
C HIS A 148 -1.54 2.11 -10.09
N ASP A 149 -2.57 2.76 -9.55
CA ASP A 149 -3.23 3.91 -10.19
C ASP A 149 -2.45 5.23 -10.01
N TYR A 150 -1.37 5.23 -9.23
CA TYR A 150 -0.50 6.38 -9.05
C TYR A 150 0.51 6.47 -10.20
N THR A 151 0.12 7.20 -11.26
CA THR A 151 0.87 7.30 -12.51
C THR A 151 2.15 8.13 -12.38
N ALA A 152 3.07 8.01 -13.36
CA ALA A 152 4.27 8.84 -13.43
C ALA A 152 3.96 10.34 -13.50
N LYS A 153 2.88 10.74 -14.21
CA LYS A 153 2.42 12.13 -14.27
C LYS A 153 1.97 12.65 -12.90
N MET A 154 1.24 11.83 -12.14
CA MET A 154 0.84 12.17 -10.77
C MET A 154 2.05 12.28 -9.85
N HIS A 155 3.04 11.41 -10.05
CA HIS A 155 4.27 11.41 -9.29
C HIS A 155 5.07 12.71 -9.50
N SER A 156 5.36 13.10 -10.74
CA SER A 156 6.02 14.39 -11.03
C SER A 156 5.25 15.56 -10.41
N LYS A 157 3.94 15.63 -10.65
CA LYS A 157 3.10 16.69 -10.07
C LYS A 157 3.20 16.74 -8.55
N PHE A 158 3.24 15.60 -7.87
CA PHE A 158 3.34 15.55 -6.42
C PHE A 158 4.71 16.05 -5.94
N LEU A 159 5.80 15.61 -6.55
CA LEU A 159 7.16 16.08 -6.22
C LEU A 159 7.29 17.59 -6.44
N ASP A 160 6.81 18.11 -7.57
CA ASP A 160 6.83 19.54 -7.89
C ASP A 160 6.00 20.35 -6.87
N THR A 161 4.84 19.84 -6.48
CA THR A 161 3.98 20.49 -5.49
C THR A 161 4.64 20.54 -4.12
N LEU A 162 5.29 19.46 -3.68
CA LEU A 162 6.05 19.45 -2.43
C LEU A 162 7.22 20.43 -2.48
N SER A 163 7.98 20.45 -3.57
CA SER A 163 9.15 21.34 -3.75
C SER A 163 8.77 22.82 -3.77
N SER A 164 7.59 23.15 -4.28
CA SER A 164 7.10 24.53 -4.41
C SER A 164 6.23 24.99 -3.24
N TYR A 165 6.01 24.16 -2.25
CA TYR A 165 5.22 24.54 -1.08
C TYR A 165 5.95 25.59 -0.24
N THR A 166 5.29 26.73 -0.02
CA THR A 166 5.72 27.81 0.87
C THR A 166 4.66 28.00 1.95
N HIS A 167 5.08 28.21 3.17
CA HIS A 167 4.26 28.38 4.38
C HIS A 167 4.36 29.80 4.92
#